data_d75e61529585dc46abdd3da407957860
#
_entry.id   d75e61529585dc46abdd3da407957860
#
_cell.length_a   1.000
_cell.length_b   1.000
_cell.length_c   1.000
_cell.angle_alpha   90.00
_cell.angle_beta   90.00
_cell.angle_gamma   90.00
#
_symmetry.space_group_name_H-M   'P 1'
#
loop_
_entity.id
_entity.type
_entity.pdbx_description
1 polymer ?
#
loop_
_entity_poly.entity_id
_entity_poly.type
_entity_poly.pdbx_seq_one_letter_code
_entity_poly.pdbx_strand_id
1 'polypeptide(L)'
;MHNDKQRKYLENIVQGNVIEGRKDIAKTIRNYLCKSYSASKVAERKFEYFQGIKKEQENIIAELSYSNFWWVNDFASNYQYLAEGGEAKVYLSNCGTKVLKINDAVYYNTWLDFLNSIILHNIYFINTNYDLIGFYNIDKTLYAVVEQPYVVANKITELDAIKIHLSNNDFQHKKRFDFCNEKLGIYLEDIHDENVLTFNDTLFFIDTFFSL
;
A
#
# COMPACT_ATOMS: atom_id res chain seq x y z
N MET A 1 -7.59 5.78 19.69
CA MET A 1 -8.23 4.47 20.03
C MET A 1 -9.17 4.08 18.90
N HIS A 2 -8.90 2.98 18.22
CA HIS A 2 -9.81 2.43 17.21
C HIS A 2 -11.12 2.00 17.88
N ASN A 3 -12.25 2.30 17.25
CA ASN A 3 -13.54 1.76 17.72
C ASN A 3 -13.60 0.24 17.45
N ASP A 4 -14.47 -0.50 18.13
CA ASP A 4 -14.56 -1.96 18.02
C ASP A 4 -14.74 -2.46 16.58
N LYS A 5 -15.43 -1.69 15.74
CA LYS A 5 -15.63 -2.01 14.31
C LYS A 5 -14.32 -1.92 13.52
N GLN A 6 -13.53 -0.89 13.76
CA GLN A 6 -12.24 -0.68 13.10
C GLN A 6 -11.21 -1.72 13.56
N ARG A 7 -11.20 -2.04 14.85
CA ARG A 7 -10.35 -3.09 15.39
C ARG A 7 -10.65 -4.45 14.75
N LYS A 8 -11.93 -4.84 14.69
CA LYS A 8 -12.35 -6.08 14.02
C LYS A 8 -11.97 -6.11 12.53
N TYR A 9 -12.04 -4.96 11.87
CA TYR A 9 -11.63 -4.83 10.46
C TYR A 9 -10.13 -5.07 10.29
N LEU A 10 -9.29 -4.50 11.16
CA LEU A 10 -7.84 -4.74 11.19
C LEU A 10 -7.51 -6.21 11.48
N GLU A 11 -8.18 -6.81 12.48
CA GLU A 11 -8.03 -8.24 12.80
C GLU A 11 -8.35 -9.13 11.58
N ASN A 12 -9.38 -8.80 10.80
CA ASN A 12 -9.70 -9.53 9.57
C ASN A 12 -8.61 -9.40 8.50
N ILE A 13 -7.96 -8.24 8.38
CA ILE A 13 -6.83 -8.07 7.46
C ILE A 13 -5.67 -8.97 7.88
N VAL A 14 -5.27 -8.90 9.15
CA VAL A 14 -4.15 -9.66 9.72
C VAL A 14 -4.38 -11.17 9.61
N GLN A 15 -5.61 -11.63 9.83
CA GLN A 15 -5.97 -13.05 9.75
C GLN A 15 -6.20 -13.56 8.31
N GLY A 16 -6.09 -12.70 7.29
CA GLY A 16 -6.38 -13.06 5.91
C GLY A 16 -7.87 -13.31 5.61
N ASN A 17 -8.76 -12.82 6.46
CA ASN A 17 -10.20 -12.93 6.25
C ASN A 17 -10.69 -11.93 5.19
N VAL A 18 -11.85 -12.20 4.61
CA VAL A 18 -12.54 -11.29 3.68
C VAL A 18 -12.96 -10.01 4.40
N ILE A 19 -12.75 -8.86 3.74
CA ILE A 19 -13.13 -7.54 4.23
C ILE A 19 -14.18 -6.88 3.33
N GLU A 20 -14.97 -5.95 3.86
CA GLU A 20 -15.98 -5.21 3.09
C GLU A 20 -15.34 -4.24 2.10
N GLY A 21 -15.93 -4.06 0.91
CA GLY A 21 -15.49 -3.07 -0.07
C GLY A 21 -15.53 -3.54 -1.54
N ARG A 22 -16.67 -4.04 -2.01
CA ARG A 22 -16.85 -4.59 -3.39
C ARG A 22 -16.57 -3.61 -4.53
N LYS A 23 -16.56 -2.29 -4.29
CA LYS A 23 -16.27 -1.26 -5.31
C LYS A 23 -14.81 -0.82 -5.33
N ASP A 24 -14.01 -1.24 -4.38
CA ASP A 24 -12.61 -0.92 -4.22
C ASP A 24 -11.78 -2.04 -4.87
N ILE A 25 -10.98 -1.69 -5.85
CA ILE A 25 -10.18 -2.65 -6.64
C ILE A 25 -9.21 -3.42 -5.73
N ALA A 26 -8.49 -2.71 -4.84
CA ALA A 26 -7.52 -3.32 -3.94
C ALA A 26 -8.19 -4.34 -3.01
N LYS A 27 -9.33 -4.00 -2.40
CA LYS A 27 -10.09 -4.90 -1.52
C LYS A 27 -10.71 -6.06 -2.27
N THR A 28 -11.19 -5.83 -3.50
CA THR A 28 -11.78 -6.89 -4.34
C THR A 28 -10.73 -7.93 -4.68
N ILE A 29 -9.58 -7.52 -5.19
CA ILE A 29 -8.49 -8.45 -5.54
C ILE A 29 -7.92 -9.13 -4.30
N ARG A 30 -7.65 -8.37 -3.23
CA ARG A 30 -7.18 -8.93 -1.96
C ARG A 30 -8.11 -10.03 -1.45
N ASN A 31 -9.41 -9.79 -1.45
CA ASN A 31 -10.39 -10.78 -0.99
C ASN A 31 -10.41 -12.03 -1.88
N TYR A 32 -10.20 -11.88 -3.19
CA TYR A 32 -10.09 -13.01 -4.10
C TYR A 32 -8.84 -13.83 -3.80
N LEU A 33 -7.67 -13.17 -3.65
CA LEU A 33 -6.41 -13.82 -3.31
C LEU A 33 -6.48 -14.54 -1.95
N CYS A 34 -7.07 -13.93 -0.92
CA CYS A 34 -7.25 -14.58 0.38
C CYS A 34 -8.06 -15.90 0.28
N LYS A 35 -9.11 -15.92 -0.53
CA LYS A 35 -9.92 -17.14 -0.73
C LYS A 35 -9.13 -18.22 -1.47
N SER A 36 -8.35 -17.83 -2.47
CA SER A 36 -7.55 -18.76 -3.29
C SER A 36 -6.39 -19.37 -2.50
N TYR A 37 -5.81 -18.64 -1.54
CA TYR A 37 -4.64 -19.09 -0.76
C TYR A 37 -4.92 -19.49 0.69
N SER A 38 -6.16 -19.37 1.18
CA SER A 38 -6.55 -19.81 2.54
C SER A 38 -6.33 -21.28 2.81
N ALA A 39 -6.21 -22.12 1.78
CA ALA A 39 -5.98 -23.55 1.90
C ALA A 39 -4.50 -23.93 2.11
N SER A 40 -3.54 -23.03 1.93
CA SER A 40 -2.10 -23.35 1.98
C SER A 40 -1.39 -22.70 3.19
N LYS A 41 -1.75 -23.12 4.41
CA LYS A 41 -0.92 -22.89 5.60
C LYS A 41 0.25 -23.86 5.60
N VAL A 42 1.40 -23.44 5.05
CA VAL A 42 2.63 -24.23 5.14
C VAL A 42 3.67 -23.44 5.95
N ALA A 43 4.13 -24.04 7.02
CA ALA A 43 5.27 -23.60 7.79
C ALA A 43 6.58 -23.79 6.98
N GLU A 44 7.54 -22.88 7.16
CA GLU A 44 8.85 -22.81 6.47
C GLU A 44 8.81 -22.44 4.98
N ARG A 45 8.79 -21.12 4.74
CA ARG A 45 8.69 -20.56 3.40
C ARG A 45 10.05 -20.11 2.88
N LYS A 46 10.58 -20.79 1.85
CA LYS A 46 11.78 -20.37 1.11
C LYS A 46 11.43 -19.25 0.10
N PHE A 47 12.41 -18.43 -0.24
CA PHE A 47 12.27 -17.33 -1.23
C PHE A 47 11.65 -17.78 -2.57
N GLU A 48 12.06 -18.92 -3.09
CA GLU A 48 11.51 -19.52 -4.33
C GLU A 48 10.00 -19.81 -4.24
N TYR A 49 9.50 -20.14 -3.06
CA TYR A 49 8.08 -20.36 -2.82
C TYR A 49 7.27 -19.06 -2.98
N PHE A 50 7.77 -17.95 -2.45
CA PHE A 50 7.10 -16.65 -2.61
C PHE A 50 7.10 -16.17 -4.05
N GLN A 51 8.16 -16.38 -4.82
CA GLN A 51 8.20 -16.03 -6.24
C GLN A 51 7.15 -16.79 -7.04
N GLY A 52 6.97 -18.09 -6.78
CA GLY A 52 5.91 -18.88 -7.41
C GLY A 52 4.52 -18.35 -7.11
N ILE A 53 4.24 -18.05 -5.82
CA ILE A 53 2.96 -17.45 -5.41
C ILE A 53 2.75 -16.08 -6.05
N LYS A 54 3.76 -15.21 -6.04
CA LYS A 54 3.68 -13.88 -6.64
C LYS A 54 3.31 -13.96 -8.11
N LYS A 55 3.90 -14.90 -8.85
CA LYS A 55 3.60 -15.12 -10.26
C LYS A 55 2.19 -15.66 -10.51
N GLU A 56 1.70 -16.58 -9.67
CA GLU A 56 0.30 -17.04 -9.72
C GLU A 56 -0.67 -15.88 -9.45
N GLN A 57 -0.37 -15.04 -8.47
CA GLN A 57 -1.17 -13.87 -8.14
C GLN A 57 -1.18 -12.85 -9.29
N GLU A 58 -0.07 -12.64 -10.00
CA GLU A 58 -0.03 -11.82 -11.21
C GLU A 58 -1.00 -12.31 -12.29
N ASN A 59 -1.05 -13.62 -12.53
CA ASN A 59 -1.97 -14.21 -13.50
C ASN A 59 -3.44 -13.96 -13.08
N ILE A 60 -3.77 -14.17 -11.81
CA ILE A 60 -5.10 -13.90 -11.26
C ILE A 60 -5.47 -12.42 -11.41
N ILE A 61 -4.55 -11.51 -11.06
CA ILE A 61 -4.75 -10.06 -11.20
C ILE A 61 -4.98 -9.69 -12.66
N ALA A 62 -4.21 -10.27 -13.57
CA ALA A 62 -4.36 -10.02 -15.01
C ALA A 62 -5.73 -10.47 -15.53
N GLU A 63 -6.20 -11.66 -15.14
CA GLU A 63 -7.53 -12.17 -15.52
C GLU A 63 -8.67 -11.29 -14.95
N LEU A 64 -8.56 -10.91 -13.66
CA LEU A 64 -9.53 -10.01 -13.03
C LEU A 64 -9.52 -8.63 -13.69
N SER A 65 -8.35 -8.11 -14.03
CA SER A 65 -8.20 -6.80 -14.67
C SER A 65 -8.81 -6.80 -16.08
N TYR A 66 -8.64 -7.88 -16.83
CA TYR A 66 -9.29 -8.05 -18.13
C TYR A 66 -10.82 -8.10 -17.99
N SER A 67 -11.31 -8.91 -17.07
CA SER A 67 -12.75 -9.14 -16.88
C SER A 67 -13.50 -7.93 -16.34
N ASN A 68 -12.81 -7.02 -15.61
CA ASN A 68 -13.41 -5.86 -14.96
C ASN A 68 -12.98 -4.51 -15.56
N PHE A 69 -12.23 -4.52 -16.66
CA PHE A 69 -11.73 -3.31 -17.33
C PHE A 69 -10.81 -2.46 -16.44
N TRP A 70 -9.94 -3.10 -15.65
CA TRP A 70 -8.97 -2.42 -14.75
C TRP A 70 -7.59 -2.22 -15.39
N TRP A 71 -7.42 -2.51 -16.69
CA TRP A 71 -6.20 -2.17 -17.40
C TRP A 71 -6.16 -0.66 -17.71
N VAL A 72 -5.09 -0.02 -17.24
CA VAL A 72 -4.79 1.38 -17.53
C VAL A 72 -3.90 1.42 -18.77
N ASN A 73 -4.43 1.90 -19.89
CA ASN A 73 -3.70 1.89 -21.17
C ASN A 73 -2.97 3.20 -21.46
N ASP A 74 -3.47 4.33 -20.95
CA ASP A 74 -2.89 5.65 -21.14
C ASP A 74 -3.08 6.50 -19.86
N PHE A 75 -1.97 7.00 -19.34
CA PHE A 75 -1.95 8.01 -18.26
C PHE A 75 -1.08 9.22 -18.66
N ALA A 76 -0.27 9.10 -19.70
CA ALA A 76 0.69 10.14 -20.11
C ALA A 76 0.02 11.44 -20.54
N SER A 77 -1.22 11.39 -21.08
CA SER A 77 -1.98 12.58 -21.48
C SER A 77 -2.38 13.49 -20.31
N ASN A 78 -2.52 12.92 -19.10
CA ASN A 78 -3.00 13.63 -17.91
C ASN A 78 -1.95 13.81 -16.82
N TYR A 79 -0.77 13.23 -16.98
CA TYR A 79 0.28 13.21 -15.97
C TYR A 79 1.65 13.48 -16.59
N GLN A 80 2.50 14.19 -15.88
CA GLN A 80 3.89 14.48 -16.24
C GLN A 80 4.83 13.73 -15.30
N TYR A 81 5.89 13.15 -15.83
CA TYR A 81 6.92 12.49 -15.02
C TYR A 81 7.48 13.46 -13.98
N LEU A 82 7.49 13.03 -12.71
CA LEU A 82 7.98 13.82 -11.59
C LEU A 82 9.28 13.27 -11.03
N ALA A 83 9.33 11.98 -10.71
CA ALA A 83 10.45 11.34 -10.06
C ALA A 83 10.39 9.81 -10.21
N GLU A 84 11.49 9.13 -9.87
CA GLU A 84 11.57 7.68 -9.74
C GLU A 84 12.32 7.36 -8.45
N GLY A 85 11.71 6.55 -7.60
CA GLY A 85 12.32 5.98 -6.41
C GLY A 85 12.60 4.50 -6.57
N GLY A 86 13.04 3.84 -5.50
CA GLY A 86 13.28 2.39 -5.50
C GLY A 86 12.02 1.54 -5.72
N GLU A 87 10.85 2.07 -5.38
CA GLU A 87 9.58 1.33 -5.40
C GLU A 87 8.67 1.69 -6.56
N ALA A 88 8.72 2.93 -7.05
CA ALA A 88 7.76 3.40 -8.03
C ALA A 88 8.29 4.52 -8.91
N LYS A 89 7.73 4.61 -10.13
CA LYS A 89 7.78 5.83 -10.94
C LYS A 89 6.60 6.71 -10.57
N VAL A 90 6.87 7.99 -10.34
CA VAL A 90 5.91 8.98 -9.86
C VAL A 90 5.65 10.02 -10.94
N TYR A 91 4.38 10.30 -11.19
CA TYR A 91 3.92 11.27 -12.17
C TYR A 91 2.97 12.26 -11.49
N LEU A 92 3.15 13.56 -11.76
CA LEU A 92 2.27 14.61 -11.26
C LEU A 92 1.11 14.84 -12.24
N SER A 93 -0.11 14.91 -11.72
CA SER A 93 -1.28 15.27 -12.54
C SER A 93 -1.14 16.70 -13.11
N ASN A 94 -1.67 16.94 -14.30
CA ASN A 94 -1.61 18.27 -14.95
C ASN A 94 -2.27 19.38 -14.12
N CYS A 95 -3.22 19.02 -13.22
CA CYS A 95 -3.82 19.97 -12.28
C CYS A 95 -3.00 20.18 -11.00
N GLY A 96 -1.89 19.44 -10.79
CA GLY A 96 -0.99 19.60 -9.66
C GLY A 96 -1.56 19.13 -8.30
N THR A 97 -2.65 18.37 -8.28
CA THR A 97 -3.33 17.98 -7.03
C THR A 97 -3.11 16.54 -6.61
N LYS A 98 -2.66 15.70 -7.53
CA LYS A 98 -2.46 14.28 -7.31
C LYS A 98 -1.14 13.81 -7.93
N VAL A 99 -0.62 12.73 -7.39
CA VAL A 99 0.43 11.92 -8.03
C VAL A 99 -0.11 10.57 -8.43
N LEU A 100 0.41 10.06 -9.54
CA LEU A 100 0.24 8.68 -9.97
C LEU A 100 1.54 7.95 -9.70
N LYS A 101 1.47 6.83 -8.99
CA LYS A 101 2.58 5.93 -8.72
C LYS A 101 2.39 4.64 -9.51
N ILE A 102 3.43 4.21 -10.22
CA ILE A 102 3.47 2.94 -10.94
C ILE A 102 4.45 2.03 -10.22
N ASN A 103 3.94 1.00 -9.55
CA ASN A 103 4.68 0.14 -8.62
C ASN A 103 4.59 -1.33 -9.06
N ASP A 104 5.72 -2.02 -9.19
CA ASP A 104 5.82 -3.44 -9.55
C ASP A 104 5.78 -4.38 -8.34
N ALA A 105 5.56 -3.82 -7.17
CA ALA A 105 5.56 -4.52 -5.90
C ALA A 105 6.87 -5.29 -5.61
N VAL A 106 8.02 -4.86 -6.15
CA VAL A 106 9.30 -5.60 -6.06
C VAL A 106 9.72 -5.88 -4.63
N TYR A 107 9.46 -4.97 -3.70
CA TYR A 107 9.82 -5.09 -2.28
C TYR A 107 8.84 -5.94 -1.46
N TYR A 108 7.69 -6.29 -2.02
CA TYR A 108 6.71 -7.15 -1.37
C TYR A 108 6.91 -8.62 -1.76
N ASN A 109 6.83 -9.52 -0.80
CA ASN A 109 6.94 -10.96 -1.07
C ASN A 109 5.84 -11.45 -2.02
N THR A 110 4.63 -10.88 -1.88
CA THR A 110 3.46 -11.24 -2.69
C THR A 110 2.64 -10.00 -3.05
N TRP A 111 1.78 -10.10 -4.06
CA TRP A 111 0.79 -9.07 -4.37
C TRP A 111 -0.25 -8.88 -3.26
N LEU A 112 -0.53 -9.95 -2.51
CA LEU A 112 -1.41 -9.86 -1.34
C LEU A 112 -0.80 -8.96 -0.26
N ASP A 113 0.51 -9.03 -0.03
CA ASP A 113 1.22 -8.17 0.93
C ASP A 113 1.15 -6.70 0.47
N PHE A 114 1.39 -6.43 -0.82
CA PHE A 114 1.24 -5.09 -1.41
C PHE A 114 -0.17 -4.52 -1.22
N LEU A 115 -1.21 -5.32 -1.51
CA LEU A 115 -2.60 -4.88 -1.35
C LEU A 115 -2.97 -4.68 0.13
N ASN A 116 -2.47 -5.50 1.04
CA ASN A 116 -2.62 -5.29 2.47
C ASN A 116 -1.96 -3.98 2.91
N SER A 117 -0.76 -3.68 2.42
CA SER A 117 -0.04 -2.43 2.71
C SER A 117 -0.84 -1.20 2.29
N ILE A 118 -1.36 -1.16 1.05
CA ILE A 118 -2.25 -0.08 0.56
C ILE A 118 -3.48 0.09 1.46
N ILE A 119 -4.14 -1.01 1.81
CA ILE A 119 -5.37 -0.97 2.61
C ILE A 119 -5.08 -0.49 4.04
N LEU A 120 -3.99 -0.94 4.65
CA LEU A 120 -3.55 -0.49 5.96
C LEU A 120 -3.18 0.98 5.95
N HIS A 121 -2.44 1.45 4.93
CA HIS A 121 -2.16 2.86 4.74
C HIS A 121 -3.45 3.70 4.76
N ASN A 122 -4.45 3.30 3.98
CA ASN A 122 -5.72 4.02 3.88
C ASN A 122 -6.53 4.04 5.19
N ILE A 123 -6.30 3.07 6.09
CA ILE A 123 -6.92 3.06 7.43
C ILE A 123 -6.25 4.06 8.37
N TYR A 124 -4.92 4.13 8.33
CA TYR A 124 -4.14 4.95 9.26
C TYR A 124 -3.90 6.38 8.77
N PHE A 125 -3.81 6.58 7.43
CA PHE A 125 -3.37 7.82 6.81
C PHE A 125 -4.36 8.31 5.73
N ILE A 126 -5.60 8.54 6.13
CA ILE A 126 -6.72 8.86 5.22
C ILE A 126 -6.48 10.13 4.38
N ASN A 127 -5.67 11.07 4.86
CA ASN A 127 -5.39 12.32 4.13
C ASN A 127 -4.46 12.11 2.92
N THR A 128 -3.79 10.97 2.85
CA THR A 128 -2.87 10.57 1.78
C THR A 128 -3.22 9.19 1.24
N ASN A 129 -4.51 8.83 1.28
CA ASN A 129 -4.97 7.53 0.85
C ASN A 129 -4.55 7.21 -0.58
N TYR A 130 -4.21 5.96 -0.80
CA TYR A 130 -4.00 5.37 -2.11
C TYR A 130 -5.32 4.95 -2.74
N ASP A 131 -5.53 5.35 -3.98
CA ASP A 131 -6.62 4.87 -4.82
C ASP A 131 -6.03 3.98 -5.93
N LEU A 132 -6.18 2.66 -5.79
CA LEU A 132 -5.75 1.73 -6.84
C LEU A 132 -6.71 1.85 -8.02
N ILE A 133 -6.28 2.52 -9.09
CA ILE A 133 -7.10 2.76 -10.27
C ILE A 133 -7.02 1.63 -11.30
N GLY A 134 -6.03 0.77 -11.19
CA GLY A 134 -5.90 -0.39 -12.06
C GLY A 134 -4.48 -0.92 -12.16
N PHE A 135 -4.21 -1.60 -13.27
CA PHE A 135 -2.92 -2.22 -13.56
C PHE A 135 -2.41 -1.84 -14.93
N TYR A 136 -1.11 -1.90 -15.09
CA TYR A 136 -0.40 -1.63 -16.33
C TYR A 136 0.64 -2.73 -16.58
N ASN A 137 0.89 -3.07 -17.83
CA ASN A 137 1.89 -4.08 -18.18
C ASN A 137 2.95 -3.48 -19.10
N ILE A 138 4.21 -3.58 -18.72
CA ILE A 138 5.38 -3.20 -19.54
C ILE A 138 6.32 -4.39 -19.59
N ASP A 139 6.70 -4.83 -20.77
CA ASP A 139 7.69 -5.88 -20.99
C ASP A 139 7.45 -7.14 -20.11
N LYS A 140 6.19 -7.54 -20.00
CA LYS A 140 5.73 -8.68 -19.18
C LYS A 140 5.82 -8.47 -17.67
N THR A 141 6.12 -7.27 -17.20
CA THR A 141 6.08 -6.90 -15.78
C THR A 141 4.75 -6.24 -15.48
N LEU A 142 4.06 -6.74 -14.45
CA LEU A 142 2.82 -6.18 -13.95
C LEU A 142 3.13 -5.01 -13.01
N TYR A 143 2.45 -3.90 -13.21
CA TYR A 143 2.50 -2.72 -12.35
C TYR A 143 1.12 -2.39 -11.82
N ALA A 144 1.01 -2.08 -10.55
CA ALA A 144 -0.14 -1.40 -9.97
C ALA A 144 -0.07 0.10 -10.30
N VAL A 145 -1.20 0.68 -10.67
CA VAL A 145 -1.34 2.12 -10.93
C VAL A 145 -2.18 2.72 -9.82
N VAL A 146 -1.54 3.54 -8.99
CA VAL A 146 -2.12 4.07 -7.76
C VAL A 146 -2.11 5.59 -7.79
N GLU A 147 -3.24 6.23 -7.55
CA GLU A 147 -3.32 7.67 -7.28
C GLU A 147 -3.20 7.98 -5.80
N GLN A 148 -2.64 9.14 -5.49
CA GLN A 148 -2.52 9.67 -4.13
C GLN A 148 -2.58 11.20 -4.18
N PRO A 149 -3.12 11.90 -3.17
CA PRO A 149 -3.02 13.35 -3.05
C PRO A 149 -1.56 13.82 -3.11
N TYR A 150 -1.28 14.87 -3.89
CA TYR A 150 0.04 15.50 -3.92
C TYR A 150 0.19 16.45 -2.74
N VAL A 151 1.23 16.28 -1.95
CA VAL A 151 1.53 17.10 -0.77
C VAL A 151 2.83 17.85 -1.01
N VAL A 152 2.81 19.16 -0.78
CA VAL A 152 4.00 20.01 -0.81
C VAL A 152 4.36 20.37 0.62
N ALA A 153 5.50 19.87 1.10
CA ALA A 153 5.99 20.22 2.43
C ALA A 153 6.35 21.70 2.53
N ASN A 154 6.06 22.33 3.66
CA ASN A 154 6.48 23.71 3.96
C ASN A 154 7.48 23.80 5.13
N LYS A 155 7.83 22.67 5.72
CA LYS A 155 8.90 22.56 6.71
C LYS A 155 9.45 21.11 6.78
N ILE A 156 10.63 20.97 7.36
CA ILE A 156 11.26 19.67 7.62
C ILE A 156 10.41 18.90 8.63
N THR A 157 10.27 17.61 8.39
CA THR A 157 9.54 16.71 9.29
C THR A 157 10.46 16.25 10.43
N GLU A 158 10.02 16.45 11.67
CA GLU A 158 10.76 16.05 12.85
C GLU A 158 10.41 14.61 13.24
N LEU A 159 11.42 13.76 13.44
CA LEU A 159 11.24 12.36 13.83
C LEU A 159 10.43 12.20 15.13
N ASP A 160 10.58 13.10 16.09
CA ASP A 160 9.83 13.04 17.35
C ASP A 160 8.33 13.35 17.14
N ALA A 161 7.98 14.21 16.18
CA ALA A 161 6.58 14.43 15.80
C ALA A 161 5.96 13.14 15.20
N ILE A 162 6.72 12.43 14.35
CA ILE A 162 6.32 11.12 13.80
C ILE A 162 6.08 10.12 14.95
N LYS A 163 7.02 9.98 15.88
CA LYS A 163 6.92 9.06 17.02
C LYS A 163 5.67 9.35 17.88
N ILE A 164 5.41 10.61 18.17
CA ILE A 164 4.22 11.03 18.93
C ILE A 164 2.94 10.66 18.19
N HIS A 165 2.88 10.98 16.89
CA HIS A 165 1.71 10.66 16.06
C HIS A 165 1.43 9.15 16.02
N LEU A 166 2.46 8.35 15.76
CA LEU A 166 2.33 6.90 15.68
C LEU A 166 2.02 6.25 17.02
N SER A 167 2.59 6.76 18.11
CA SER A 167 2.26 6.31 19.47
C SER A 167 0.78 6.50 19.81
N ASN A 168 0.17 7.61 19.38
CA ASN A 168 -1.25 7.87 19.56
C ASN A 168 -2.15 6.90 18.73
N ASN A 169 -1.56 6.21 17.76
CA ASN A 169 -2.19 5.18 16.93
C ASN A 169 -1.77 3.75 17.32
N ASP A 170 -1.33 3.53 18.57
CA ASP A 170 -0.90 2.24 19.12
C ASP A 170 0.35 1.64 18.48
N PHE A 171 1.16 2.42 17.74
CA PHE A 171 2.45 1.97 17.23
C PHE A 171 3.57 2.34 18.20
N GLN A 172 4.49 1.42 18.42
CA GLN A 172 5.69 1.60 19.19
C GLN A 172 6.91 1.67 18.27
N HIS A 173 7.80 2.64 18.51
CA HIS A 173 9.07 2.71 17.81
C HIS A 173 9.94 1.51 18.17
N LYS A 174 10.53 0.85 17.18
CA LYS A 174 11.41 -0.32 17.34
C LYS A 174 12.87 0.05 17.13
N LYS A 175 13.27 0.26 15.88
CA LYS A 175 14.63 0.61 15.52
C LYS A 175 14.62 1.51 14.28
N ARG A 176 15.59 2.41 14.19
CA ARG A 176 15.71 3.32 13.04
C ARG A 176 14.39 4.01 12.70
N PHE A 177 13.74 3.59 11.63
CA PHE A 177 12.49 4.16 11.09
C PHE A 177 11.33 3.16 11.12
N ASP A 178 11.46 2.08 11.90
CA ASP A 178 10.47 1.00 11.99
C ASP A 178 9.61 1.13 13.25
N PHE A 179 8.34 0.86 13.09
CA PHE A 179 7.32 0.90 14.15
C PHE A 179 6.50 -0.39 14.13
N CYS A 180 5.88 -0.74 15.26
CA CYS A 180 5.06 -1.94 15.37
C CYS A 180 3.86 -1.71 16.28
N ASN A 181 2.70 -2.18 15.84
CA ASN A 181 1.54 -2.41 16.68
C ASN A 181 1.55 -3.88 17.13
N GLU A 182 2.15 -4.16 18.29
CA GLU A 182 2.31 -5.53 18.79
C GLU A 182 0.99 -6.24 19.05
N LYS A 183 -0.07 -5.50 19.44
CA LYS A 183 -1.39 -6.07 19.72
C LYS A 183 -2.04 -6.69 18.50
N LEU A 184 -1.75 -6.11 17.33
CA LEU A 184 -2.30 -6.55 16.05
C LEU A 184 -1.29 -7.31 15.18
N GLY A 185 0.01 -7.27 15.53
CA GLY A 185 1.07 -7.85 14.71
C GLY A 185 1.29 -7.10 13.41
N ILE A 186 1.06 -5.77 13.39
CA ILE A 186 1.25 -4.91 12.23
C ILE A 186 2.56 -4.17 12.37
N TYR A 187 3.43 -4.28 11.37
CA TYR A 187 4.67 -3.54 11.26
C TYR A 187 4.51 -2.41 10.24
N LEU A 188 5.12 -1.27 10.52
CA LEU A 188 5.19 -0.10 9.66
C LEU A 188 6.67 0.28 9.55
N GLU A 189 7.23 0.16 8.36
CA GLU A 189 8.66 0.23 8.11
C GLU A 189 9.02 1.47 7.28
N ASP A 190 10.28 1.89 7.37
CA ASP A 190 10.88 2.95 6.57
C ASP A 190 10.22 4.34 6.73
N ILE A 191 9.81 4.68 7.94
CA ILE A 191 9.12 5.93 8.26
C ILE A 191 10.11 7.04 8.64
N HIS A 192 10.58 7.77 7.65
CA HIS A 192 11.53 8.89 7.78
C HIS A 192 10.99 10.17 7.09
N ASP A 193 11.75 11.25 7.13
CA ASP A 193 11.34 12.58 6.70
C ASP A 193 11.10 12.73 5.17
N GLU A 194 11.63 11.82 4.35
CA GLU A 194 11.31 11.76 2.92
C GLU A 194 9.96 11.07 2.64
N ASN A 195 9.53 10.15 3.54
CA ASN A 195 8.30 9.39 3.43
C ASN A 195 7.15 10.01 4.25
N VAL A 196 7.46 11.00 5.10
CA VAL A 196 6.49 11.75 5.89
C VAL A 196 6.73 13.24 5.71
N LEU A 197 5.79 13.94 5.09
CA LEU A 197 5.88 15.36 4.83
C LEU A 197 5.14 16.18 5.88
N THR A 198 5.64 17.37 6.20
CA THR A 198 4.93 18.29 7.10
C THR A 198 4.44 19.54 6.34
N PHE A 199 3.14 19.78 6.43
CA PHE A 199 2.51 20.99 5.93
C PHE A 199 1.58 21.57 7.02
N ASN A 200 1.79 22.85 7.41
CA ASN A 200 1.02 23.54 8.45
C ASN A 200 0.83 22.70 9.73
N ASP A 201 1.94 22.19 10.28
CA ASP A 201 1.99 21.34 11.48
C ASP A 201 1.26 20.00 11.40
N THR A 202 0.79 19.62 10.22
CA THR A 202 0.15 18.34 9.96
C THR A 202 1.13 17.40 9.27
N LEU A 203 1.20 16.15 9.74
CA LEU A 203 1.99 15.09 9.12
C LEU A 203 1.20 14.39 8.03
N PHE A 204 1.84 14.21 6.88
CA PHE A 204 1.31 13.50 5.72
C PHE A 204 2.24 12.34 5.38
N PHE A 205 1.81 11.13 5.63
CA PHE A 205 2.54 9.91 5.30
C PHE A 205 2.30 9.60 3.83
N ILE A 206 3.29 9.80 2.97
CA ILE A 206 3.15 9.70 1.51
C ILE A 206 3.74 8.41 0.95
N ASP A 207 4.62 7.77 1.68
CA ASP A 207 5.19 6.48 1.33
C ASP A 207 5.34 5.64 2.58
N THR A 208 4.71 4.45 2.58
CA THR A 208 4.67 3.59 3.76
C THR A 208 4.70 2.13 3.35
N PHE A 209 5.46 1.35 4.09
CA PHE A 209 5.52 -0.08 3.91
C PHE A 209 4.91 -0.77 5.14
N PHE A 210 3.75 -1.40 4.98
CA PHE A 210 3.13 -2.21 6.01
C PHE A 210 3.38 -3.70 5.76
N SER A 211 3.78 -4.42 6.84
CA SER A 211 3.90 -5.89 6.85
C SER A 211 3.11 -6.52 8.02
N LEU A 212 2.76 -7.83 7.88
CA LEU A 212 1.93 -8.59 8.82
C LEU A 212 2.65 -9.83 9.32
#